data_e956dbd6e479dcdc51b1c31e9d8ddad2
#
_entry.id   e956dbd6e479dcdc51b1c31e9d8ddad2
#
_cell.length_a   1.000
_cell.length_b   1.000
_cell.length_c   1.000
_cell.angle_alpha   90.00
_cell.angle_beta   90.00
_cell.angle_gamma   90.00
#
_symmetry.space_group_name_H-M   'P 1'
#
loop_
_entity.id
_entity.type
_entity.pdbx_description
1 polymer ?
#
loop_
_entity_poly.entity_id
_entity_poly.type
_entity_poly.pdbx_seq_one_letter_code
_entity_poly.pdbx_strand_id
1 'polypeptide(L)'
;SGSVPIGVSNFATYLQLQQGAPELNGRWDIALIPGTLREDGVIDRSWQADATCAMIFNNTQKPDEAYAFFKWWLSSKTQLDYATTLRLKYGSDYIWNTGNLVALKGMPYSKAHLDIIAEQWSWQKEVLRHPASYILEREVSNAWIAIVTKGEPFQPSVDQATIRCNSEIRRKLVEFGYLDENGNALKIFNIHLVDELIAAQK
;
A
#
# COMPACT_ATOMS: atom_id res chain seq x y z
N SER A 1 -8.43 25.19 -4.66
CA SER A 1 -8.65 26.36 -3.82
C SER A 1 -7.36 26.96 -3.24
N GLY A 2 -6.22 26.23 -3.22
CA GLY A 2 -4.96 26.67 -2.61
C GLY A 2 -4.94 26.69 -1.07
N SER A 3 -6.01 26.26 -0.43
CA SER A 3 -6.12 26.23 1.04
C SER A 3 -5.24 25.15 1.68
N VAL A 4 -4.93 24.09 0.94
CA VAL A 4 -4.04 23.00 1.36
C VAL A 4 -2.97 22.84 0.29
N PRO A 5 -1.83 23.55 0.41
CA PRO A 5 -0.81 23.58 -0.64
C PRO A 5 0.04 22.29 -0.72
N ILE A 6 0.07 21.48 0.34
CA ILE A 6 0.86 20.24 0.42
C ILE A 6 -0.02 19.14 1.02
N GLY A 7 0.06 17.94 0.45
CA GLY A 7 -0.63 16.76 0.96
C GLY A 7 0.17 15.49 0.71
N VAL A 8 -0.08 14.46 1.51
CA VAL A 8 0.43 13.11 1.29
C VAL A 8 -0.72 12.29 0.71
N SER A 9 -0.45 11.55 -0.37
CA SER A 9 -1.45 10.73 -1.02
C SER A 9 -0.84 9.55 -1.76
N ASN A 10 -1.66 8.67 -2.29
CA ASN A 10 -1.24 7.55 -3.10
C ASN A 10 -1.15 7.91 -4.60
N PHE A 11 -0.61 7.00 -5.39
CA PHE A 11 -0.40 7.22 -6.82
C PHE A 11 -1.72 7.41 -7.62
N ALA A 12 -2.85 6.93 -7.12
CA ALA A 12 -4.14 7.16 -7.78
C ALA A 12 -4.51 8.66 -7.81
N THR A 13 -4.08 9.43 -6.81
CA THR A 13 -4.31 10.88 -6.76
C THR A 13 -3.61 11.62 -7.91
N TYR A 14 -2.46 11.12 -8.36
CA TYR A 14 -1.80 11.65 -9.56
C TYR A 14 -2.76 11.64 -10.76
N LEU A 15 -3.42 10.50 -10.99
CA LEU A 15 -4.39 10.34 -12.08
C LEU A 15 -5.63 11.20 -11.87
N GLN A 16 -6.11 11.28 -10.63
CA GLN A 16 -7.27 12.11 -10.29
C GLN A 16 -7.01 13.59 -10.56
N LEU A 17 -5.83 14.10 -10.22
CA LEU A 17 -5.45 15.49 -10.52
C LEU A 17 -5.30 15.71 -12.03
N GLN A 18 -4.67 14.78 -12.73
CA GLN A 18 -4.47 14.89 -14.17
C GLN A 18 -5.79 14.93 -14.94
N GLN A 19 -6.75 14.10 -14.55
CA GLN A 19 -8.02 13.93 -15.27
C GLN A 19 -9.14 14.80 -14.73
N GLY A 20 -9.22 14.95 -13.42
CA GLY A 20 -10.33 15.60 -12.74
C GLY A 20 -10.14 17.09 -12.48
N ALA A 21 -8.91 17.60 -12.63
CA ALA A 21 -8.59 19.00 -12.38
C ALA A 21 -7.62 19.58 -13.44
N PRO A 22 -8.00 19.56 -14.73
CA PRO A 22 -7.12 20.01 -15.80
C PRO A 22 -6.69 21.47 -15.67
N GLU A 23 -7.47 22.31 -14.96
CA GLU A 23 -7.13 23.69 -14.64
C GLU A 23 -5.91 23.83 -13.70
N LEU A 24 -5.52 22.73 -13.04
CA LEU A 24 -4.34 22.65 -12.18
C LEU A 24 -3.10 22.15 -12.92
N ASN A 25 -3.20 21.78 -14.19
CA ASN A 25 -2.07 21.30 -14.97
C ASN A 25 -0.92 22.32 -14.97
N GLY A 26 0.28 21.87 -14.62
CA GLY A 26 1.45 22.70 -14.47
C GLY A 26 1.50 23.58 -13.19
N ARG A 27 0.54 23.41 -12.27
CA ARG A 27 0.48 24.12 -10.98
C ARG A 27 0.67 23.21 -9.77
N TRP A 28 0.93 21.94 -9.97
CA TRP A 28 1.27 20.96 -8.94
C TRP A 28 2.45 20.12 -9.38
N ASP A 29 3.12 19.56 -8.42
CA ASP A 29 4.25 18.66 -8.61
C ASP A 29 4.23 17.58 -7.54
N ILE A 30 5.10 16.58 -7.68
CA ILE A 30 5.26 15.50 -6.71
C ILE A 30 6.67 15.51 -6.12
N ALA A 31 6.78 15.04 -4.90
CA ALA A 31 8.05 14.86 -4.22
C ALA A 31 8.02 13.55 -3.43
N LEU A 32 9.20 13.08 -3.05
CA LEU A 32 9.32 11.95 -2.13
C LEU A 32 8.65 12.31 -0.79
N ILE A 33 8.06 11.30 -0.14
CA ILE A 33 7.50 11.46 1.21
C ILE A 33 8.61 11.95 2.15
N PRO A 34 8.32 12.93 3.02
CA PRO A 34 9.24 13.33 4.07
C PRO A 34 9.68 12.11 4.87
N GLY A 35 10.99 11.95 5.06
CA GLY A 35 11.55 10.83 5.79
C GLY A 35 12.02 11.21 7.18
N THR A 36 12.39 10.21 7.96
CA THR A 36 13.00 10.36 9.28
C THR A 36 14.50 10.13 9.17
N LEU A 37 15.31 11.06 9.67
CA LEU A 37 16.76 10.89 9.75
C LEU A 37 17.07 9.80 10.78
N ARG A 38 17.76 8.74 10.34
CA ARG A 38 18.19 7.64 11.19
C ARG A 38 19.58 7.91 11.78
N GLU A 39 19.97 7.11 12.76
CA GLU A 39 21.28 7.20 13.40
C GLU A 39 22.45 6.96 12.43
N ASP A 40 22.23 6.16 11.38
CA ASP A 40 23.20 5.90 10.32
C ASP A 40 23.32 7.04 9.29
N GLY A 41 22.61 8.16 9.48
CA GLY A 41 22.58 9.31 8.59
C GLY A 41 21.68 9.16 7.38
N VAL A 42 21.01 8.04 7.22
CA VAL A 42 20.06 7.80 6.12
C VAL A 42 18.70 8.43 6.44
N ILE A 43 18.11 9.11 5.46
CA ILE A 43 16.72 9.57 5.56
C ILE A 43 15.81 8.41 5.16
N ASP A 44 15.18 7.75 6.14
CA ASP A 44 14.24 6.66 5.92
C ASP A 44 12.91 7.22 5.43
N ARG A 45 12.56 6.90 4.19
CA ARG A 45 11.32 7.30 3.52
C ARG A 45 10.34 6.12 3.38
N SER A 46 10.51 5.12 4.23
CA SER A 46 9.65 3.92 4.20
C SER A 46 8.18 4.29 4.38
N TRP A 47 7.35 3.67 3.57
CA TRP A 47 5.90 3.84 3.58
C TRP A 47 5.21 2.51 3.33
N GLN A 48 3.98 2.40 3.79
CA GLN A 48 3.17 1.20 3.56
C GLN A 48 2.96 0.99 2.06
N ALA A 49 3.23 -0.23 1.59
CA ALA A 49 2.83 -0.68 0.27
C ALA A 49 1.32 -0.96 0.26
N ASP A 50 0.66 -0.51 -0.80
CA ASP A 50 -0.72 -0.88 -1.12
C ASP A 50 -0.79 -1.28 -2.60
N ALA A 51 -1.40 -2.42 -2.88
CA ALA A 51 -1.52 -2.93 -4.23
C ALA A 51 -2.84 -3.67 -4.44
N THR A 52 -3.45 -3.44 -5.59
CA THR A 52 -4.56 -4.26 -6.06
C THR A 52 -4.03 -5.59 -6.55
N CYS A 53 -4.47 -6.67 -5.93
CA CYS A 53 -4.08 -8.03 -6.26
C CYS A 53 -5.19 -8.75 -7.03
N ALA A 54 -4.80 -9.69 -7.89
CA ALA A 54 -5.70 -10.65 -8.53
C ALA A 54 -5.46 -12.03 -7.92
N MET A 55 -6.52 -12.83 -7.75
CA MET A 55 -6.43 -14.18 -7.20
C MET A 55 -7.26 -15.16 -8.02
N ILE A 56 -6.82 -16.41 -8.04
CA ILE A 56 -7.56 -17.53 -8.61
C ILE A 56 -8.26 -18.25 -7.46
N PHE A 57 -9.58 -18.38 -7.54
CA PHE A 57 -10.34 -19.06 -6.51
C PHE A 57 -10.14 -20.59 -6.60
N ASN A 58 -10.06 -21.24 -5.45
CA ASN A 58 -9.81 -22.68 -5.33
C ASN A 58 -10.91 -23.55 -5.98
N ASN A 59 -12.12 -23.02 -6.13
CA ASN A 59 -13.25 -23.74 -6.74
C ASN A 59 -13.36 -23.54 -8.25
N THR A 60 -12.39 -22.88 -8.90
CA THR A 60 -12.40 -22.72 -10.35
C THR A 60 -12.26 -24.08 -11.05
N GLN A 61 -13.01 -24.27 -12.14
CA GLN A 61 -12.89 -25.45 -12.99
C GLN A 61 -11.84 -25.27 -14.12
N LYS A 62 -11.24 -24.08 -14.20
CA LYS A 62 -10.29 -23.68 -15.26
C LYS A 62 -9.07 -22.95 -14.69
N PRO A 63 -8.28 -23.59 -13.79
CA PRO A 63 -7.16 -22.91 -13.14
C PRO A 63 -6.06 -22.53 -14.14
N ASP A 64 -5.76 -23.38 -15.12
CA ASP A 64 -4.68 -23.14 -16.08
C ASP A 64 -5.02 -21.97 -17.02
N GLU A 65 -6.26 -21.88 -17.49
CA GLU A 65 -6.71 -20.77 -18.31
C GLU A 65 -6.73 -19.45 -17.53
N ALA A 66 -7.14 -19.50 -16.27
CA ALA A 66 -7.10 -18.33 -15.37
C ALA A 66 -5.66 -17.86 -15.15
N TYR A 67 -4.73 -18.80 -14.93
CA TYR A 67 -3.32 -18.48 -14.78
C TYR A 67 -2.72 -17.92 -16.08
N ALA A 68 -3.03 -18.52 -17.23
CA ALA A 68 -2.59 -18.02 -18.53
C ALA A 68 -3.08 -16.60 -18.80
N PHE A 69 -4.34 -16.28 -18.45
CA PHE A 69 -4.87 -14.92 -18.51
C PHE A 69 -4.10 -13.95 -17.64
N PHE A 70 -3.83 -14.30 -16.38
CA PHE A 70 -3.09 -13.41 -15.49
C PHE A 70 -1.64 -13.19 -15.96
N LYS A 71 -0.98 -14.25 -16.42
CA LYS A 71 0.38 -14.15 -17.00
C LYS A 71 0.42 -13.21 -18.20
N TRP A 72 -0.57 -13.29 -19.06
CA TRP A 72 -0.73 -12.38 -20.18
C TRP A 72 -1.01 -10.95 -19.71
N TRP A 73 -2.02 -10.76 -18.85
CA TRP A 73 -2.45 -9.44 -18.38
C TRP A 73 -1.35 -8.70 -17.60
N LEU A 74 -0.63 -9.41 -16.73
CA LEU A 74 0.44 -8.84 -15.91
C LEU A 74 1.76 -8.67 -16.65
N SER A 75 1.86 -9.09 -17.90
CA SER A 75 3.08 -8.91 -18.68
C SER A 75 3.35 -7.44 -18.98
N SER A 76 4.62 -7.04 -18.99
CA SER A 76 5.02 -5.66 -19.26
C SER A 76 4.53 -5.18 -20.62
N LYS A 77 4.55 -6.06 -21.62
CA LYS A 77 4.05 -5.74 -22.97
C LYS A 77 2.56 -5.39 -22.95
N THR A 78 1.73 -6.25 -22.35
CA THR A 78 0.27 -6.02 -22.30
C THR A 78 -0.07 -4.74 -21.53
N GLN A 79 0.60 -4.49 -20.40
CA GLN A 79 0.40 -3.28 -19.62
C GLN A 79 0.76 -2.00 -20.39
N LEU A 80 1.86 -2.02 -21.16
CA LEU A 80 2.27 -0.91 -22.01
C LEU A 80 1.34 -0.70 -23.20
N ASP A 81 0.97 -1.78 -23.89
CA ASP A 81 0.05 -1.73 -25.03
C ASP A 81 -1.32 -1.18 -24.59
N TYR A 82 -1.81 -1.62 -23.43
CA TYR A 82 -3.05 -1.12 -22.85
C TYR A 82 -2.98 0.37 -22.54
N ALA A 83 -1.93 0.82 -21.84
CA ALA A 83 -1.72 2.24 -21.53
C ALA A 83 -1.63 3.11 -22.79
N THR A 84 -0.90 2.64 -23.80
CA THR A 84 -0.75 3.34 -25.08
C THR A 84 -2.08 3.44 -25.81
N THR A 85 -2.84 2.34 -25.85
CA THR A 85 -4.16 2.30 -26.50
C THR A 85 -5.16 3.23 -25.82
N LEU A 86 -5.20 3.25 -24.48
CA LEU A 86 -6.04 4.19 -23.73
C LEU A 86 -5.74 5.64 -24.11
N ARG A 87 -4.46 5.98 -24.13
CA ARG A 87 -4.02 7.35 -24.45
C ARG A 87 -4.34 7.74 -25.89
N LEU A 88 -4.13 6.84 -26.84
CA LEU A 88 -4.46 7.09 -28.25
C LEU A 88 -5.96 7.24 -28.47
N LYS A 89 -6.77 6.48 -27.75
CA LYS A 89 -8.22 6.45 -27.95
C LYS A 89 -8.95 7.57 -27.20
N TYR A 90 -8.51 7.91 -26.01
CA TYR A 90 -9.23 8.81 -25.11
C TYR A 90 -8.48 10.11 -24.81
N GLY A 91 -7.23 10.25 -25.23
CA GLY A 91 -6.43 11.47 -25.08
C GLY A 91 -5.29 11.33 -24.05
N SER A 92 -4.44 12.37 -24.01
CA SER A 92 -3.20 12.40 -23.22
C SER A 92 -3.40 12.27 -21.72
N ASP A 93 -4.58 12.63 -21.22
CA ASP A 93 -4.89 12.63 -19.79
C ASP A 93 -5.28 11.25 -19.27
N TYR A 94 -5.56 10.30 -20.18
CA TYR A 94 -5.85 8.92 -19.81
C TYR A 94 -4.57 8.10 -19.65
N ILE A 95 -4.14 7.95 -18.41
CA ILE A 95 -2.94 7.23 -18.03
C ILE A 95 -3.34 5.98 -17.23
N TRP A 96 -2.70 4.86 -17.52
CA TRP A 96 -2.88 3.61 -16.79
C TRP A 96 -1.92 3.54 -15.60
N ASN A 97 -2.45 3.23 -14.43
CA ASN A 97 -1.64 2.97 -13.24
C ASN A 97 -1.27 1.47 -13.20
N THR A 98 0.02 1.16 -13.32
CA THR A 98 0.53 -0.21 -13.33
C THR A 98 1.36 -0.51 -12.10
N GLY A 99 1.21 -1.72 -11.53
CA GLY A 99 2.14 -2.27 -10.53
C GLY A 99 3.37 -2.96 -11.14
N ASN A 100 3.47 -3.03 -12.48
CA ASN A 100 4.60 -3.64 -13.16
C ASN A 100 5.74 -2.63 -13.33
N LEU A 101 6.85 -2.81 -12.58
CA LEU A 101 7.98 -1.88 -12.57
C LEU A 101 8.66 -1.72 -13.94
N VAL A 102 8.65 -2.76 -14.78
CA VAL A 102 9.23 -2.69 -16.13
C VAL A 102 8.31 -1.87 -17.02
N ALA A 103 7.00 -2.10 -16.95
CA ALA A 103 6.02 -1.34 -17.70
C ALA A 103 5.99 0.13 -17.25
N LEU A 104 6.12 0.41 -15.95
CA LEU A 104 6.12 1.76 -15.41
C LEU A 104 7.13 2.68 -16.11
N LYS A 105 8.32 2.16 -16.39
CA LYS A 105 9.40 2.92 -17.06
C LYS A 105 9.03 3.38 -18.48
N GLY A 106 8.12 2.69 -19.12
CA GLY A 106 7.61 3.02 -20.45
C GLY A 106 6.29 3.81 -20.44
N MET A 107 5.74 4.09 -19.27
CA MET A 107 4.48 4.83 -19.15
C MET A 107 4.66 6.30 -19.56
N PRO A 108 3.61 6.93 -20.07
CA PRO A 108 3.66 8.28 -20.62
C PRO A 108 3.64 9.38 -19.56
N TYR A 109 4.39 9.20 -18.48
CA TYR A 109 4.65 10.24 -17.47
C TYR A 109 5.85 11.08 -17.84
N SER A 110 6.01 12.23 -17.22
CA SER A 110 7.29 12.96 -17.32
C SER A 110 8.42 12.12 -16.72
N LYS A 111 9.61 12.23 -17.28
CA LYS A 111 10.77 11.50 -16.75
C LYS A 111 11.05 11.84 -15.30
N ALA A 112 10.92 13.11 -14.92
CA ALA A 112 11.12 13.55 -13.54
C ALA A 112 10.14 12.87 -12.59
N HIS A 113 8.85 12.79 -12.95
CA HIS A 113 7.85 12.10 -12.13
C HIS A 113 8.10 10.60 -12.07
N LEU A 114 8.49 9.96 -13.18
CA LEU A 114 8.84 8.53 -13.17
C LEU A 114 10.01 8.23 -12.23
N ASP A 115 11.04 9.07 -12.22
CA ASP A 115 12.18 8.89 -11.35
C ASP A 115 11.77 8.99 -9.86
N ILE A 116 10.94 9.99 -9.50
CA ILE A 116 10.41 10.16 -8.14
C ILE A 116 9.53 8.96 -7.73
N ILE A 117 8.62 8.53 -8.61
CA ILE A 117 7.73 7.39 -8.34
C ILE A 117 8.55 6.11 -8.14
N ALA A 118 9.51 5.83 -9.01
CA ALA A 118 10.36 4.66 -8.92
C ALA A 118 11.21 4.67 -7.65
N GLU A 119 11.76 5.82 -7.28
CA GLU A 119 12.50 5.98 -6.03
C GLU A 119 11.59 5.75 -4.82
N GLN A 120 10.41 6.38 -4.76
CA GLN A 120 9.48 6.18 -3.65
C GLN A 120 9.05 4.70 -3.52
N TRP A 121 8.86 4.00 -4.64
CA TRP A 121 8.52 2.58 -4.62
C TRP A 121 9.64 1.70 -4.08
N SER A 122 10.90 2.10 -4.20
CA SER A 122 12.01 1.39 -3.58
C SER A 122 12.00 1.45 -2.05
N TRP A 123 11.30 2.44 -1.48
CA TRP A 123 11.12 2.63 -0.05
C TRP A 123 9.86 1.95 0.50
N GLN A 124 9.03 1.33 -0.35
CA GLN A 124 7.82 0.66 0.11
C GLN A 124 8.16 -0.57 0.94
N LYS A 125 7.45 -0.73 2.05
CA LYS A 125 7.52 -1.90 2.91
C LYS A 125 6.13 -2.44 3.15
N GLU A 126 6.02 -3.76 3.21
CA GLU A 126 4.79 -4.39 3.65
C GLU A 126 4.63 -4.20 5.15
N VAL A 127 3.41 -3.89 5.57
CA VAL A 127 3.06 -3.92 7.00
C VAL A 127 2.96 -5.36 7.44
N LEU A 128 3.76 -5.72 8.46
CA LEU A 128 3.69 -7.05 9.06
C LEU A 128 2.25 -7.37 9.48
N ARG A 129 1.74 -8.48 9.00
CA ARG A 129 0.34 -8.87 9.22
C ARG A 129 0.24 -10.02 10.22
N HIS A 130 -0.71 -9.90 11.11
CA HIS A 130 -1.12 -10.96 12.02
C HIS A 130 -2.65 -11.09 12.02
N PRO A 131 -3.23 -12.12 12.64
CA PRO A 131 -4.67 -12.38 12.57
C PRO A 131 -5.59 -11.23 12.98
N ALA A 132 -5.07 -10.25 13.74
CA ALA A 132 -5.81 -9.08 14.18
C ALA A 132 -5.33 -7.76 13.55
N SER A 133 -4.62 -7.77 12.42
CA SER A 133 -4.09 -6.54 11.80
C SER A 133 -5.16 -5.50 11.46
N TYR A 134 -6.40 -5.93 11.16
CA TYR A 134 -7.53 -5.04 10.89
C TYR A 134 -7.87 -4.09 12.04
N ILE A 135 -7.57 -4.48 13.31
CA ILE A 135 -7.84 -3.64 14.47
C ILE A 135 -6.88 -2.47 14.56
N LEU A 136 -5.62 -2.64 14.08
CA LEU A 136 -4.59 -1.61 14.14
C LEU A 136 -5.02 -0.35 13.40
N GLU A 137 -5.45 -0.48 12.15
CA GLU A 137 -5.91 0.67 11.35
C GLU A 137 -7.08 1.39 12.02
N ARG A 138 -8.04 0.62 12.54
CA ARG A 138 -9.20 1.18 13.24
C ARG A 138 -8.81 1.94 14.50
N GLU A 139 -7.96 1.36 15.34
CA GLU A 139 -7.60 1.99 16.62
C GLU A 139 -6.64 3.17 16.44
N VAL A 140 -5.75 3.12 15.45
CA VAL A 140 -4.93 4.29 15.06
C VAL A 140 -5.82 5.42 14.55
N SER A 141 -6.81 5.13 13.71
CA SER A 141 -7.78 6.12 13.23
C SER A 141 -8.62 6.69 14.38
N ASN A 142 -9.09 5.87 15.30
CA ASN A 142 -9.83 6.31 16.47
C ASN A 142 -9.00 7.23 17.37
N ALA A 143 -7.74 6.87 17.64
CA ALA A 143 -6.82 7.71 18.41
C ALA A 143 -6.54 9.04 17.71
N TRP A 144 -6.34 9.03 16.40
CA TRP A 144 -6.20 10.25 15.60
C TRP A 144 -7.41 11.17 15.73
N ILE A 145 -8.62 10.64 15.57
CA ILE A 145 -9.87 11.41 15.71
C ILE A 145 -10.00 11.98 17.13
N ALA A 146 -9.71 11.17 18.15
CA ALA A 146 -9.75 11.63 19.54
C ALA A 146 -8.81 12.80 19.77
N ILE A 147 -7.56 12.71 19.34
CA ILE A 147 -6.53 13.71 19.55
C ILE A 147 -6.77 14.95 18.70
N VAL A 148 -6.89 14.78 17.37
CA VAL A 148 -6.87 15.90 16.43
C VAL A 148 -8.24 16.58 16.31
N THR A 149 -9.31 15.80 16.35
CA THR A 149 -10.67 16.36 16.13
C THR A 149 -11.36 16.73 17.42
N LYS A 150 -11.17 15.94 18.48
CA LYS A 150 -11.83 16.15 19.79
C LYS A 150 -10.95 16.86 20.82
N GLY A 151 -9.64 17.00 20.56
CA GLY A 151 -8.69 17.63 21.46
C GLY A 151 -8.38 16.82 22.72
N GLU A 152 -8.59 15.48 22.66
CA GLU A 152 -8.25 14.60 23.79
C GLU A 152 -6.72 14.51 24.01
N PRO A 153 -6.26 14.24 25.21
CA PRO A 153 -4.82 14.10 25.49
C PRO A 153 -4.18 12.99 24.66
N PHE A 154 -2.99 13.26 24.12
CA PHE A 154 -2.28 12.33 23.22
C PHE A 154 -2.00 10.98 23.90
N GLN A 155 -1.28 10.98 25.02
CA GLN A 155 -0.82 9.74 25.65
C GLN A 155 -1.97 8.82 26.09
N PRO A 156 -3.00 9.29 26.81
CA PRO A 156 -4.14 8.44 27.17
C PRO A 156 -4.87 7.86 25.96
N SER A 157 -5.01 8.61 24.88
CA SER A 157 -5.68 8.15 23.65
C SER A 157 -4.91 7.01 22.97
N VAL A 158 -3.58 7.13 22.90
CA VAL A 158 -2.70 6.08 22.35
C VAL A 158 -2.66 4.86 23.26
N ASP A 159 -2.57 5.03 24.57
CA ASP A 159 -2.58 3.93 25.54
C ASP A 159 -3.87 3.11 25.46
N GLN A 160 -5.02 3.78 25.36
CA GLN A 160 -6.31 3.10 25.18
C GLN A 160 -6.40 2.34 23.85
N ALA A 161 -5.90 2.92 22.77
CA ALA A 161 -5.82 2.24 21.48
C ALA A 161 -4.94 0.98 21.59
N THR A 162 -3.79 1.07 22.24
CA THR A 162 -2.87 -0.04 22.46
C THR A 162 -3.51 -1.17 23.28
N ILE A 163 -4.22 -0.83 24.34
CA ILE A 163 -4.95 -1.83 25.17
C ILE A 163 -5.96 -2.58 24.32
N ARG A 164 -6.76 -1.86 23.52
CA ARG A 164 -7.78 -2.49 22.64
C ARG A 164 -7.14 -3.36 21.57
N CYS A 165 -6.04 -2.90 20.96
CA CYS A 165 -5.28 -3.71 19.99
C CYS A 165 -4.77 -5.00 20.63
N ASN A 166 -4.11 -4.92 21.76
CA ASN A 166 -3.54 -6.09 22.44
C ASN A 166 -4.62 -7.09 22.88
N SER A 167 -5.77 -6.61 23.34
CA SER A 167 -6.90 -7.46 23.69
C SER A 167 -7.41 -8.24 22.47
N GLU A 168 -7.58 -7.58 21.35
CA GLU A 168 -8.06 -8.21 20.11
C GLU A 168 -7.03 -9.15 19.50
N ILE A 169 -5.74 -8.79 19.54
CA ILE A 169 -4.64 -9.68 19.15
C ILE A 169 -4.70 -10.99 19.94
N ARG A 170 -4.80 -10.89 21.26
CA ARG A 170 -4.90 -12.06 22.13
C ARG A 170 -6.13 -12.91 21.78
N ARG A 171 -7.30 -12.29 21.64
CA ARG A 171 -8.54 -12.98 21.26
C ARG A 171 -8.38 -13.75 19.95
N LYS A 172 -7.77 -13.14 18.93
CA LYS A 172 -7.54 -13.78 17.64
C LYS A 172 -6.51 -14.90 17.70
N LEU A 173 -5.46 -14.74 18.47
CA LEU A 173 -4.46 -15.80 18.67
C LEU A 173 -5.06 -17.03 19.36
N VAL A 174 -6.01 -16.84 20.29
CA VAL A 174 -6.77 -17.95 20.87
C VAL A 174 -7.71 -18.57 19.83
N GLU A 175 -8.49 -17.76 19.12
CA GLU A 175 -9.44 -18.20 18.09
C GLU A 175 -8.77 -19.07 17.01
N PHE A 176 -7.54 -18.71 16.61
CA PHE A 176 -6.77 -19.46 15.61
C PHE A 176 -5.88 -20.57 16.22
N GLY A 177 -6.00 -20.82 17.52
CA GLY A 177 -5.30 -21.90 18.23
C GLY A 177 -3.79 -21.70 18.31
N TYR A 178 -3.30 -20.47 18.39
CA TYR A 178 -1.91 -20.14 18.74
C TYR A 178 -1.71 -20.05 20.25
N LEU A 179 -2.75 -19.61 20.98
CA LEU A 179 -2.77 -19.59 22.44
C LEU A 179 -3.95 -20.42 22.95
N ASP A 180 -3.83 -20.94 24.17
CA ASP A 180 -4.97 -21.44 24.93
C ASP A 180 -5.73 -20.28 25.60
N GLU A 181 -6.85 -20.58 26.26
CA GLU A 181 -7.68 -19.57 26.98
C GLU A 181 -6.90 -18.88 28.12
N ASN A 182 -5.91 -19.54 28.68
CA ASN A 182 -5.06 -19.00 29.74
C ASN A 182 -3.92 -18.12 29.18
N GLY A 183 -3.71 -18.13 27.84
CA GLY A 183 -2.67 -17.37 27.17
C GLY A 183 -1.35 -18.12 27.02
N ASN A 184 -1.31 -19.44 27.27
CA ASN A 184 -0.14 -20.25 27.02
C ASN A 184 -0.01 -20.54 25.52
N ALA A 185 1.23 -20.53 25.01
CA ALA A 185 1.50 -20.80 23.61
C ALA A 185 1.25 -22.27 23.27
N LEU A 186 0.37 -22.52 22.30
CA LEU A 186 0.12 -23.85 21.71
C LEU A 186 0.98 -24.08 20.46
N LYS A 187 1.27 -23.02 19.71
CA LYS A 187 2.15 -23.00 18.56
C LYS A 187 2.77 -21.61 18.37
N ILE A 188 3.91 -21.56 17.73
CA ILE A 188 4.58 -20.28 17.44
C ILE A 188 3.83 -19.58 16.30
N PHE A 189 3.47 -18.32 16.53
CA PHE A 189 3.03 -17.42 15.46
C PHE A 189 4.26 -16.75 14.86
N ASN A 190 4.59 -17.09 13.62
CA ASN A 190 5.69 -16.46 12.91
C ASN A 190 5.15 -15.38 11.98
N ILE A 191 5.36 -14.12 12.36
CA ILE A 191 4.93 -12.95 11.57
C ILE A 191 5.74 -12.78 10.27
N HIS A 192 6.92 -13.39 10.19
CA HIS A 192 7.83 -13.36 9.04
C HIS A 192 7.73 -14.60 8.14
N LEU A 193 6.74 -15.48 8.38
CA LEU A 193 6.59 -16.71 7.61
C LEU A 193 6.59 -16.48 6.09
N VAL A 194 5.96 -15.40 5.63
CA VAL A 194 5.89 -15.08 4.19
C VAL A 194 7.29 -14.73 3.66
N ASP A 195 8.07 -13.95 4.41
CA ASP A 195 9.44 -13.58 4.03
C ASP A 195 10.34 -14.82 3.95
N GLU A 196 10.19 -15.75 4.88
CA GLU A 196 10.92 -17.03 4.89
C GLU A 196 10.54 -17.90 3.70
N LEU A 197 9.24 -17.99 3.35
CA LEU A 197 8.78 -18.74 2.17
C LEU A 197 9.30 -18.12 0.86
N ILE A 198 9.34 -16.80 0.75
CA ILE A 198 9.91 -16.12 -0.42
C ILE A 198 11.42 -16.34 -0.49
N ALA A 199 12.12 -16.30 0.63
CA ALA A 199 13.56 -16.54 0.67
C ALA A 199 13.92 -17.98 0.27
N ALA A 200 13.07 -18.96 0.62
CA ALA A 200 13.26 -20.37 0.28
C ALA A 200 13.02 -20.69 -1.21
N GLN A 201 12.39 -19.78 -1.98
CA GLN A 201 12.10 -19.97 -3.41
C GLN A 201 13.16 -19.33 -4.33
N LYS A 202 14.14 -18.65 -3.78
CA LYS A 202 15.29 -18.05 -4.50
C LYS A 202 16.48 -19.00 -4.51
#